data_9cf8027e5ac438807ff0c4a62936558e
#
_entry.id   9cf8027e5ac438807ff0c4a62936558e
#
_cell.length_a   1.000
_cell.length_b   1.000
_cell.length_c   1.000
_cell.angle_alpha   90.00
_cell.angle_beta   90.00
_cell.angle_gamma   90.00
#
_symmetry.space_group_name_H-M   'P 1'
#
loop_
_entity.id
_entity.type
_entity.pdbx_description
1 polymer ?
#
loop_
_entity_poly.entity_id
_entity_poly.type
_entity_poly.pdbx_seq_one_letter_code
_entity_poly.pdbx_strand_id
1 'polypeptide(L)'
;MDTKYADVNCFVIMPFGDKPDPGQDGKVIHFDEIYHMFIKSAVEELGIKCVRCDEIGESGWIHSKMFTHIYDSEVAVVDITALNPNVFYELGVRHVLKKNVTVLIRQAGTRAPFNIQGFNIIEYKADDPVNMKEAAGKIQELIKNGMASVNVDSPVYEVLDNLRVENKPKLINKKELHTFPLAKVPGKQLGIITGDIQNIKEADVWVNSENTNMQMARPFERSISAVIRYMGAKKNRAGRITEDTVSRELFDATGGTGVDPGVVIDTSAGELTASNNVKKIFHAAAVVGQVGLGYSPIEKISECVRNALKLVDDARLANDNLKTILFPLMGTGTSKKSAQEVAGELVEEAISYLEENPQSKAEIVYFLAYNEQDLELCQRIMKNNARLTSPPQSKA
;
A
#
# COMPACT_ATOMS: atom_id res chain seq x y z
N MET A 1 -3.14 -6.79 30.53
CA MET A 1 -2.40 -5.87 29.63
C MET A 1 -3.44 -5.17 28.77
N ASP A 2 -3.37 -3.89 28.70
CA ASP A 2 -4.34 -3.08 27.93
C ASP A 2 -4.07 -3.32 26.44
N THR A 3 -5.00 -3.92 25.71
CA THR A 3 -4.83 -4.31 24.28
C THR A 3 -4.95 -3.14 23.31
N LYS A 4 -5.10 -1.93 23.83
CA LYS A 4 -5.36 -0.71 23.04
C LYS A 4 -4.27 -0.36 22.04
N TYR A 5 -3.02 -0.76 22.29
CA TYR A 5 -1.86 -0.44 21.46
C TYR A 5 -1.13 -1.69 20.91
N ALA A 6 -1.80 -2.84 20.84
CA ALA A 6 -1.17 -4.11 20.44
C ALA A 6 -0.58 -4.10 18.99
N ASP A 7 -1.11 -3.26 18.12
CA ASP A 7 -0.66 -3.10 16.73
C ASP A 7 0.27 -1.88 16.52
N VAL A 8 0.65 -1.19 17.63
CA VAL A 8 1.52 -0.01 17.57
C VAL A 8 2.97 -0.41 17.74
N ASN A 9 3.83 0.13 16.88
CA ASN A 9 5.27 -0.06 16.95
C ASN A 9 5.98 1.23 17.38
N CYS A 10 7.01 1.08 18.20
CA CYS A 10 7.92 2.15 18.56
C CYS A 10 9.33 1.83 18.07
N PHE A 11 9.95 2.78 17.37
CA PHE A 11 11.34 2.70 16.96
C PHE A 11 12.20 3.64 17.81
N VAL A 12 13.28 3.11 18.42
CA VAL A 12 14.17 3.89 19.27
C VAL A 12 15.41 4.30 18.47
N ILE A 13 15.62 5.62 18.40
CA ILE A 13 16.75 6.26 17.71
C ILE A 13 17.72 6.75 18.79
N MET A 14 18.83 6.06 18.95
CA MET A 14 19.82 6.37 19.97
C MET A 14 21.19 5.75 19.63
N PRO A 15 22.29 6.22 20.24
CA PRO A 15 23.57 5.54 20.17
C PRO A 15 23.54 4.12 20.77
N PHE A 16 24.50 3.28 20.45
CA PHE A 16 24.67 1.93 20.98
C PHE A 16 25.93 1.82 21.83
N GLY A 17 25.93 0.89 22.77
CA GLY A 17 27.07 0.57 23.64
C GLY A 17 27.52 1.74 24.48
N ASP A 18 28.79 1.72 24.88
CA ASP A 18 29.37 2.70 25.77
C ASP A 18 29.89 3.91 24.99
N LYS A 19 29.54 5.12 25.44
CA LYS A 19 30.02 6.38 24.85
C LYS A 19 30.48 7.33 25.94
N PRO A 20 31.54 8.12 25.67
CA PRO A 20 31.93 9.19 26.58
C PRO A 20 30.78 10.21 26.75
N ASP A 21 30.58 10.69 27.98
CA ASP A 21 29.61 11.73 28.24
C ASP A 21 30.16 13.08 27.76
N PRO A 22 29.53 13.76 26.80
CA PRO A 22 29.99 15.03 26.29
C PRO A 22 29.87 16.19 27.31
N GLY A 23 29.08 15.99 28.38
CA GLY A 23 28.88 16.99 29.43
C GLY A 23 29.75 16.80 30.67
N GLN A 24 30.41 15.64 30.82
CA GLN A 24 31.19 15.28 32.01
C GLN A 24 32.43 14.48 31.66
N ASP A 25 33.62 15.13 31.73
CA ASP A 25 34.89 14.49 31.46
C ASP A 25 35.10 13.24 32.33
N GLY A 26 35.51 12.14 31.68
CA GLY A 26 35.79 10.86 32.31
C GLY A 26 34.57 9.98 32.66
N LYS A 27 33.36 10.44 32.43
CA LYS A 27 32.14 9.60 32.54
C LYS A 27 31.85 8.88 31.24
N VAL A 28 31.27 7.69 31.37
CA VAL A 28 30.79 6.85 30.27
C VAL A 28 29.26 6.69 30.42
N ILE A 29 28.56 6.77 29.30
CA ILE A 29 27.11 6.52 29.22
C ILE A 29 26.91 5.13 28.65
N HIS A 30 26.17 4.28 29.38
CA HIS A 30 25.85 2.91 29.02
C HIS A 30 24.50 2.87 28.30
N PHE A 31 24.48 3.15 26.97
CA PHE A 31 23.24 3.29 26.21
C PHE A 31 22.42 2.01 26.12
N ASP A 32 23.04 0.84 26.21
CA ASP A 32 22.32 -0.43 26.20
C ASP A 32 21.49 -0.63 27.47
N GLU A 33 22.03 -0.23 28.63
CA GLU A 33 21.29 -0.24 29.90
C GLU A 33 20.12 0.75 29.86
N ILE A 34 20.36 1.98 29.37
CA ILE A 34 19.35 3.00 29.18
C ILE A 34 18.23 2.50 28.27
N TYR A 35 18.58 1.82 27.17
CA TYR A 35 17.61 1.26 26.27
C TYR A 35 16.75 0.20 26.95
N HIS A 36 17.37 -0.86 27.48
CA HIS A 36 16.64 -2.02 27.99
C HIS A 36 15.88 -1.73 29.27
N MET A 37 16.49 -1.03 30.23
CA MET A 37 15.93 -0.83 31.56
C MET A 37 15.02 0.39 31.69
N PHE A 38 15.15 1.34 30.78
CA PHE A 38 14.39 2.59 30.86
C PHE A 38 13.45 2.77 29.67
N ILE A 39 13.97 2.96 28.46
CA ILE A 39 13.15 3.33 27.31
C ILE A 39 12.21 2.18 26.91
N LYS A 40 12.78 0.98 26.67
CA LYS A 40 12.04 -0.20 26.25
C LYS A 40 10.99 -0.60 27.28
N SER A 41 11.35 -0.63 28.56
CA SER A 41 10.43 -0.92 29.66
C SER A 41 9.26 0.07 29.69
N ALA A 42 9.53 1.37 29.61
CA ALA A 42 8.49 2.40 29.63
C ALA A 42 7.51 2.28 28.46
N VAL A 43 8.00 1.93 27.28
CA VAL A 43 7.19 1.78 26.06
C VAL A 43 6.38 0.47 26.09
N GLU A 44 7.01 -0.65 26.47
CA GLU A 44 6.36 -1.96 26.48
C GLU A 44 5.30 -2.09 27.59
N GLU A 45 5.40 -1.34 28.70
CA GLU A 45 4.35 -1.23 29.70
C GLU A 45 3.02 -0.68 29.14
N LEU A 46 3.07 0.06 28.01
CA LEU A 46 1.87 0.51 27.29
C LEU A 46 1.29 -0.56 26.36
N GLY A 47 1.93 -1.72 26.20
CA GLY A 47 1.57 -2.74 25.23
C GLY A 47 2.09 -2.46 23.82
N ILE A 48 2.99 -1.50 23.65
CA ILE A 48 3.59 -1.10 22.36
C ILE A 48 4.85 -1.93 22.12
N LYS A 49 5.01 -2.49 20.92
CA LYS A 49 6.23 -3.20 20.54
C LYS A 49 7.38 -2.21 20.36
N CYS A 50 8.47 -2.37 21.11
CA CYS A 50 9.62 -1.47 21.11
C CYS A 50 10.85 -2.15 20.49
N VAL A 51 11.45 -1.50 19.47
CA VAL A 51 12.61 -2.04 18.73
C VAL A 51 13.65 -0.94 18.53
N ARG A 52 14.95 -1.30 18.69
CA ARG A 52 16.10 -0.48 18.32
C ARG A 52 16.81 -1.11 17.11
N CYS A 53 17.57 -0.33 16.34
CA CYS A 53 18.14 -0.76 15.06
C CYS A 53 19.05 -2.00 15.15
N ASP A 54 19.78 -2.18 16.24
CA ASP A 54 20.68 -3.35 16.47
C ASP A 54 19.92 -4.64 16.79
N GLU A 55 18.68 -4.58 17.22
CA GLU A 55 17.82 -5.76 17.44
C GLU A 55 17.26 -6.36 16.15
N ILE A 56 17.50 -5.69 15.01
CA ILE A 56 16.99 -6.14 13.70
C ILE A 56 17.95 -7.18 13.11
N GLY A 57 17.70 -8.45 13.40
CA GLY A 57 18.59 -9.60 13.12
C GLY A 57 18.67 -10.07 11.66
N GLU A 58 18.23 -9.31 10.67
CA GLU A 58 18.25 -9.73 9.27
C GLU A 58 19.50 -9.25 8.52
N SER A 59 20.02 -10.08 7.58
CA SER A 59 21.10 -9.71 6.68
C SER A 59 20.66 -8.67 5.63
N GLY A 60 21.52 -7.73 5.26
CA GLY A 60 21.26 -6.74 4.21
C GLY A 60 21.78 -5.34 4.52
N TRP A 61 21.39 -4.36 3.69
CA TRP A 61 21.84 -2.98 3.85
C TRP A 61 21.15 -2.30 5.04
N ILE A 62 21.89 -2.07 6.11
CA ILE A 62 21.38 -1.58 7.41
C ILE A 62 20.56 -0.29 7.28
N HIS A 63 20.98 0.65 6.43
CA HIS A 63 20.28 1.93 6.24
C HIS A 63 18.87 1.77 5.66
N SER A 64 18.63 0.80 4.76
CA SER A 64 17.27 0.63 4.21
C SER A 64 16.28 0.18 5.28
N LYS A 65 16.71 -0.69 6.20
CA LYS A 65 15.89 -1.17 7.31
C LYS A 65 15.60 -0.07 8.33
N MET A 66 16.60 0.71 8.66
CA MET A 66 16.45 1.88 9.52
C MET A 66 15.37 2.82 8.98
N PHE A 67 15.43 3.18 7.68
CA PHE A 67 14.40 4.04 7.07
C PHE A 67 13.02 3.42 7.07
N THR A 68 12.93 2.10 6.82
CA THR A 68 11.66 1.37 6.90
C THR A 68 11.06 1.46 8.30
N HIS A 69 11.85 1.20 9.35
CA HIS A 69 11.37 1.30 10.73
C HIS A 69 11.01 2.72 11.15
N ILE A 70 11.79 3.73 10.72
CA ILE A 70 11.44 5.14 10.95
C ILE A 70 10.10 5.50 10.30
N TYR A 71 9.83 4.95 9.11
CA TYR A 71 8.58 5.19 8.38
C TYR A 71 7.40 4.38 8.95
N ASP A 72 7.59 3.08 9.24
CA ASP A 72 6.50 2.19 9.62
C ASP A 72 6.05 2.36 11.07
N SER A 73 6.95 2.81 11.99
CA SER A 73 6.60 2.96 13.40
C SER A 73 5.72 4.18 13.66
N GLU A 74 4.65 4.00 14.40
CA GLU A 74 3.74 5.08 14.82
C GLU A 74 4.43 6.00 15.82
N VAL A 75 5.27 5.43 16.71
CA VAL A 75 5.99 6.13 17.76
C VAL A 75 7.50 6.08 17.49
N ALA A 76 8.20 7.17 17.78
CA ALA A 76 9.65 7.15 17.91
C ALA A 76 10.07 7.77 19.25
N VAL A 77 11.06 7.15 19.91
CA VAL A 77 11.78 7.75 21.04
C VAL A 77 13.21 8.03 20.60
N VAL A 78 13.64 9.28 20.73
CA VAL A 78 14.94 9.74 20.22
C VAL A 78 15.78 10.27 21.38
N ASP A 79 16.91 9.60 21.67
CA ASP A 79 17.86 10.02 22.68
C ASP A 79 19.02 10.81 22.06
N ILE A 80 19.01 12.12 22.33
CA ILE A 80 20.02 13.06 21.81
C ILE A 80 21.23 13.26 22.71
N THR A 81 21.38 12.48 23.76
CA THR A 81 22.38 12.68 24.84
C THR A 81 23.81 12.83 24.31
N ALA A 82 24.27 11.93 23.46
CA ALA A 82 25.66 11.94 23.00
C ALA A 82 25.92 12.91 21.82
N LEU A 83 24.94 13.73 21.43
CA LEU A 83 25.04 14.63 20.27
C LEU A 83 25.51 13.90 19.00
N ASN A 84 25.16 12.62 18.85
CA ASN A 84 25.59 11.79 17.75
C ASN A 84 24.97 12.29 16.43
N PRO A 85 25.79 12.61 15.41
CA PRO A 85 25.28 13.15 14.13
C PRO A 85 24.33 12.19 13.41
N ASN A 86 24.49 10.88 13.57
CA ASN A 86 23.58 9.91 12.96
C ASN A 86 22.19 9.99 13.59
N VAL A 87 22.09 10.14 14.92
CA VAL A 87 20.82 10.33 15.61
C VAL A 87 20.09 11.58 15.11
N PHE A 88 20.81 12.69 14.89
CA PHE A 88 20.18 13.89 14.33
C PHE A 88 19.79 13.74 12.87
N TYR A 89 20.54 12.98 12.07
CA TYR A 89 20.15 12.63 10.71
C TYR A 89 18.86 11.82 10.68
N GLU A 90 18.75 10.79 11.52
CA GLU A 90 17.58 9.93 11.66
C GLU A 90 16.37 10.71 12.20
N LEU A 91 16.58 11.60 13.16
CA LEU A 91 15.53 12.51 13.67
C LEU A 91 15.02 13.45 12.57
N GLY A 92 15.90 14.01 11.76
CA GLY A 92 15.51 14.83 10.60
C GLY A 92 14.67 14.04 9.61
N VAL A 93 15.07 12.80 9.30
CA VAL A 93 14.29 11.89 8.45
C VAL A 93 12.92 11.58 9.10
N ARG A 94 12.90 11.28 10.39
CA ARG A 94 11.63 11.04 11.13
C ARG A 94 10.68 12.22 11.01
N HIS A 95 11.14 13.44 11.21
CA HIS A 95 10.33 14.65 11.09
C HIS A 95 9.74 14.86 9.68
N VAL A 96 10.45 14.41 8.62
CA VAL A 96 9.91 14.47 7.25
C VAL A 96 8.88 13.35 7.00
N LEU A 97 9.13 12.14 7.53
CA LEU A 97 8.31 10.97 7.25
C LEU A 97 7.04 10.88 8.09
N LYS A 98 7.02 11.46 9.30
CA LYS A 98 5.89 11.36 10.26
C LYS A 98 5.53 12.71 10.85
N LYS A 99 4.24 12.94 10.98
CA LYS A 99 3.68 14.16 11.62
C LYS A 99 3.84 14.14 13.13
N ASN A 100 3.71 12.97 13.75
CA ASN A 100 3.74 12.60 15.16
C ASN A 100 3.85 11.07 15.25
N VAL A 101 4.18 10.39 16.32
CA VAL A 101 4.57 10.83 17.65
C VAL A 101 6.07 10.68 17.77
N THR A 102 6.80 11.73 18.09
CA THR A 102 8.26 11.72 18.25
C THR A 102 8.62 12.29 19.61
N VAL A 103 9.06 11.44 20.54
CA VAL A 103 9.43 11.82 21.92
C VAL A 103 10.93 12.01 21.99
N LEU A 104 11.37 13.23 22.32
CA LEU A 104 12.79 13.53 22.51
C LEU A 104 13.19 13.38 23.99
N ILE A 105 14.30 12.71 24.24
CA ILE A 105 14.88 12.55 25.57
C ILE A 105 16.36 12.93 25.58
N ARG A 106 16.88 13.31 26.75
CA ARG A 106 18.31 13.55 26.96
C ARG A 106 18.70 13.35 28.42
N GLN A 107 19.94 12.94 28.66
CA GLN A 107 20.51 12.99 29.99
C GLN A 107 20.66 14.44 30.47
N ALA A 108 20.34 14.69 31.74
CA ALA A 108 20.47 16.01 32.36
C ALA A 108 21.90 16.56 32.21
N GLY A 109 21.99 17.84 31.84
CA GLY A 109 23.27 18.49 31.53
C GLY A 109 23.69 18.46 30.05
N THR A 110 23.07 17.62 29.22
CA THR A 110 23.31 17.65 27.77
C THR A 110 22.70 18.92 27.16
N ARG A 111 23.52 19.71 26.46
CA ARG A 111 23.05 20.92 25.78
C ARG A 111 22.48 20.57 24.39
N ALA A 112 21.18 20.78 24.21
CA ALA A 112 20.56 20.57 22.91
C ALA A 112 21.12 21.56 21.85
N PRO A 113 21.33 21.12 20.60
CA PRO A 113 21.67 22.01 19.49
C PRO A 113 20.59 23.05 19.23
N PHE A 114 20.97 24.21 18.67
CA PHE A 114 20.07 25.37 18.46
C PHE A 114 18.74 25.00 17.83
N ASN A 115 18.76 24.20 16.76
CA ASN A 115 17.55 23.82 16.00
C ASN A 115 16.62 22.87 16.76
N ILE A 116 17.05 22.33 17.90
CA ILE A 116 16.30 21.37 18.72
C ILE A 116 15.83 21.98 20.06
N GLN A 117 16.38 23.15 20.44
CA GLN A 117 16.09 23.77 21.75
C GLN A 117 14.62 24.13 21.99
N GLY A 118 13.85 24.35 20.91
CA GLY A 118 12.41 24.66 21.00
C GLY A 118 11.50 23.47 21.24
N PHE A 119 12.01 22.24 21.21
CA PHE A 119 11.20 21.04 21.42
C PHE A 119 10.99 20.73 22.91
N ASN A 120 9.90 20.02 23.21
CA ASN A 120 9.69 19.43 24.51
C ASN A 120 10.61 18.21 24.68
N ILE A 121 11.72 18.36 25.41
CA ILE A 121 12.71 17.31 25.61
C ILE A 121 12.63 16.85 27.07
N ILE A 122 12.39 15.55 27.29
CA ILE A 122 12.39 14.95 28.62
C ILE A 122 13.82 14.78 29.09
N GLU A 123 14.17 15.34 30.25
CA GLU A 123 15.46 15.09 30.87
C GLU A 123 15.38 13.88 31.82
N TYR A 124 16.38 13.00 31.73
CA TYR A 124 16.59 11.90 32.67
C TYR A 124 17.99 11.96 33.31
N LYS A 125 18.16 11.30 34.46
CA LYS A 125 19.44 11.13 35.16
C LYS A 125 19.68 9.63 35.30
N ALA A 126 20.65 9.08 34.56
CA ALA A 126 20.92 7.64 34.55
C ALA A 126 21.38 7.08 35.91
N ASP A 127 21.93 7.92 36.78
CA ASP A 127 22.38 7.58 38.16
C ASP A 127 21.31 7.82 39.23
N ASP A 128 20.10 8.25 38.87
CA ASP A 128 18.98 8.53 39.79
C ASP A 128 17.75 7.70 39.45
N PRO A 129 17.50 6.56 40.11
CA PRO A 129 16.34 5.70 39.82
C PRO A 129 14.99 6.36 39.99
N VAL A 130 14.86 7.34 40.88
CA VAL A 130 13.62 8.08 41.08
C VAL A 130 13.33 8.98 39.88
N ASN A 131 14.33 9.72 39.44
CA ASN A 131 14.23 10.57 38.26
C ASN A 131 13.97 9.73 36.98
N MET A 132 14.63 8.56 36.83
CA MET A 132 14.37 7.65 35.73
C MET A 132 12.91 7.19 35.66
N LYS A 133 12.32 6.86 36.82
CA LYS A 133 10.90 6.48 36.89
C LYS A 133 9.95 7.62 36.52
N GLU A 134 10.25 8.84 36.98
CA GLU A 134 9.47 10.03 36.61
C GLU A 134 9.58 10.31 35.10
N ALA A 135 10.78 10.20 34.55
CA ALA A 135 11.01 10.38 33.10
C ALA A 135 10.30 9.31 32.26
N ALA A 136 10.27 8.05 32.74
CA ALA A 136 9.50 6.97 32.11
C ALA A 136 7.98 7.31 32.07
N GLY A 137 7.43 7.81 33.17
CA GLY A 137 6.05 8.27 33.20
C GLY A 137 5.75 9.40 32.20
N LYS A 138 6.68 10.35 32.04
CA LYS A 138 6.55 11.43 31.05
C LYS A 138 6.61 10.90 29.61
N ILE A 139 7.48 9.93 29.30
CA ILE A 139 7.51 9.26 27.99
C ILE A 139 6.15 8.64 27.70
N GLN A 140 5.60 7.87 28.65
CA GLN A 140 4.29 7.24 28.50
C GLN A 140 3.16 8.25 28.31
N GLU A 141 3.18 9.36 29.05
CA GLU A 141 2.20 10.44 28.91
C GLU A 141 2.26 11.10 27.54
N LEU A 142 3.46 11.45 27.04
CA LEU A 142 3.61 12.05 25.71
C LEU A 142 3.18 11.10 24.60
N ILE A 143 3.49 9.81 24.71
CA ILE A 143 3.03 8.80 23.75
C ILE A 143 1.49 8.73 23.73
N LYS A 144 0.85 8.60 24.91
CA LYS A 144 -0.62 8.53 25.01
C LYS A 144 -1.30 9.78 24.46
N ASN A 145 -0.78 10.95 24.81
CA ASN A 145 -1.32 12.23 24.33
C ASN A 145 -1.13 12.42 22.84
N GLY A 146 0.05 12.07 22.31
CA GLY A 146 0.35 12.15 20.88
C GLY A 146 -0.49 11.19 20.04
N MET A 147 -0.72 9.96 20.53
CA MET A 147 -1.59 8.97 19.86
C MET A 147 -3.08 9.35 19.89
N ALA A 148 -3.52 10.10 20.89
CA ALA A 148 -4.91 10.57 21.04
C ALA A 148 -5.19 11.90 20.32
N SER A 149 -4.15 12.61 19.91
CA SER A 149 -4.22 13.96 19.37
C SER A 149 -3.98 13.97 17.85
N VAL A 150 -4.54 14.95 17.17
CA VAL A 150 -4.20 15.32 15.78
C VAL A 150 -3.05 16.33 15.71
N ASN A 151 -2.46 16.69 16.87
CA ASN A 151 -1.37 17.67 16.92
C ASN A 151 -0.14 17.15 16.19
N VAL A 152 0.56 18.08 15.57
CA VAL A 152 1.82 17.85 14.87
C VAL A 152 2.96 18.12 15.85
N ASP A 153 3.93 17.21 15.96
CA ASP A 153 5.18 17.42 16.71
C ASP A 153 6.41 17.55 15.79
N SER A 154 6.18 17.49 14.48
CA SER A 154 7.20 17.70 13.46
C SER A 154 7.24 19.15 12.99
N PRO A 155 8.38 19.85 13.05
CA PRO A 155 8.50 21.22 12.56
C PRO A 155 8.35 21.30 11.04
N VAL A 156 8.56 20.21 10.32
CA VAL A 156 8.38 20.14 8.88
C VAL A 156 6.90 20.27 8.51
N TYR A 157 6.03 19.57 9.24
CA TYR A 157 4.59 19.60 9.00
C TYR A 157 3.89 20.84 9.59
N GLU A 158 4.51 21.55 10.55
CA GLU A 158 4.04 22.86 10.99
C GLU A 158 4.16 23.91 9.87
N VAL A 159 5.17 23.77 9.01
CA VAL A 159 5.44 24.72 7.91
C VAL A 159 4.87 24.23 6.59
N LEU A 160 4.88 22.91 6.35
CA LEU A 160 4.46 22.27 5.12
C LEU A 160 3.21 21.39 5.38
N ASP A 161 2.10 22.03 5.71
CA ASP A 161 0.83 21.41 6.09
C ASP A 161 0.24 20.47 5.02
N ASN A 162 0.56 20.70 3.74
CA ASN A 162 0.14 19.87 2.61
C ASN A 162 1.13 18.78 2.22
N LEU A 163 2.23 18.60 2.96
CA LEU A 163 3.21 17.54 2.68
C LEU A 163 2.57 16.15 2.86
N ARG A 164 2.64 15.34 1.81
CA ARG A 164 2.26 13.92 1.84
C ARG A 164 3.48 13.09 1.51
N VAL A 165 3.77 12.15 2.40
CA VAL A 165 4.82 11.15 2.20
C VAL A 165 4.14 9.82 1.88
N GLU A 166 4.42 9.30 0.69
CA GLU A 166 3.88 8.01 0.24
C GLU A 166 5.04 7.03 0.02
N ASN A 167 4.98 5.90 0.69
CA ASN A 167 5.89 4.80 0.39
C ASN A 167 5.42 4.11 -0.88
N LYS A 168 6.31 3.98 -1.87
CA LYS A 168 6.00 3.20 -3.06
C LYS A 168 5.96 1.72 -2.69
N PRO A 169 4.83 1.05 -2.94
CA PRO A 169 4.73 -0.38 -2.68
C PRO A 169 5.84 -1.15 -3.41
N LYS A 170 6.37 -2.16 -2.77
CA LYS A 170 7.36 -3.04 -3.40
C LYS A 170 6.70 -3.86 -4.50
N LEU A 171 7.17 -3.66 -5.73
CA LEU A 171 6.64 -4.34 -6.91
C LEU A 171 6.94 -5.84 -6.86
N ILE A 172 5.98 -6.66 -7.26
CA ILE A 172 6.16 -8.09 -7.40
C ILE A 172 6.67 -8.38 -8.81
N ASN A 173 7.91 -8.85 -8.93
CA ASN A 173 8.50 -9.22 -10.21
C ASN A 173 8.16 -10.65 -10.64
N LYS A 174 7.76 -11.51 -9.69
CA LYS A 174 7.42 -12.91 -9.96
C LYS A 174 5.92 -13.06 -10.17
N LYS A 175 5.55 -13.69 -11.29
CA LYS A 175 4.17 -14.08 -11.54
C LYS A 175 3.82 -15.33 -10.73
N GLU A 176 2.79 -15.24 -9.91
CA GLU A 176 2.19 -16.34 -9.17
C GLU A 176 0.67 -16.32 -9.34
N LEU A 177 0.06 -17.50 -9.29
CA LEU A 177 -1.38 -17.67 -9.37
C LEU A 177 -1.88 -18.28 -8.06
N HIS A 178 -2.87 -17.63 -7.46
CA HIS A 178 -3.57 -18.16 -6.29
C HIS A 178 -5.05 -18.27 -6.65
N THR A 179 -5.66 -19.44 -6.49
CA THR A 179 -7.08 -19.66 -6.82
C THR A 179 -7.87 -20.10 -5.60
N PHE A 180 -9.11 -19.63 -5.51
CA PHE A 180 -10.05 -19.84 -4.41
C PHE A 180 -11.38 -20.31 -5.01
N PRO A 181 -11.69 -21.63 -4.97
CA PRO A 181 -12.96 -22.14 -5.49
C PRO A 181 -14.15 -21.56 -4.72
N LEU A 182 -15.26 -21.30 -5.41
CA LEU A 182 -16.52 -20.93 -4.78
C LEU A 182 -17.13 -22.18 -4.10
N ALA A 183 -17.52 -22.05 -2.83
CA ALA A 183 -18.04 -23.15 -2.04
C ALA A 183 -19.38 -23.70 -2.61
N LYS A 184 -20.23 -22.82 -3.14
CA LYS A 184 -21.58 -23.19 -3.59
C LYS A 184 -21.71 -23.41 -5.09
N VAL A 185 -20.72 -23.04 -5.89
CA VAL A 185 -20.80 -23.11 -7.35
C VAL A 185 -19.58 -23.85 -7.90
N PRO A 186 -19.67 -25.19 -8.04
CA PRO A 186 -18.59 -26.03 -8.55
C PRO A 186 -18.14 -25.53 -9.95
N GLY A 187 -16.83 -25.50 -10.15
CA GLY A 187 -16.23 -25.04 -11.40
C GLY A 187 -16.00 -23.52 -11.51
N LYS A 188 -16.48 -22.74 -10.53
CA LYS A 188 -16.21 -21.29 -10.46
C LYS A 188 -15.15 -20.98 -9.40
N GLN A 189 -14.26 -20.04 -9.72
CA GLN A 189 -13.16 -19.66 -8.85
C GLN A 189 -12.92 -18.15 -8.89
N LEU A 190 -12.44 -17.61 -7.79
CA LEU A 190 -11.72 -16.36 -7.80
C LEU A 190 -10.22 -16.64 -7.78
N GLY A 191 -9.43 -15.70 -8.28
CA GLY A 191 -7.98 -15.85 -8.27
C GLY A 191 -7.25 -14.53 -8.07
N ILE A 192 -5.97 -14.64 -7.70
CA ILE A 192 -5.04 -13.53 -7.66
C ILE A 192 -3.93 -13.85 -8.64
N ILE A 193 -3.60 -12.91 -9.52
CA ILE A 193 -2.41 -12.97 -10.36
C ILE A 193 -1.46 -11.88 -9.89
N THR A 194 -0.20 -12.24 -9.60
CA THR A 194 0.81 -11.28 -9.17
C THR A 194 1.67 -10.79 -10.33
N GLY A 195 2.24 -9.58 -10.17
CA GLY A 195 3.25 -9.02 -11.05
C GLY A 195 2.74 -8.04 -12.09
N ASP A 196 3.57 -7.76 -13.09
CA ASP A 196 3.25 -6.81 -14.16
C ASP A 196 2.25 -7.41 -15.16
N ILE A 197 1.20 -6.67 -15.46
CA ILE A 197 0.16 -7.08 -16.42
C ILE A 197 0.76 -7.46 -17.79
N GLN A 198 1.87 -6.84 -18.21
CA GLN A 198 2.55 -7.14 -19.46
C GLN A 198 2.98 -8.61 -19.59
N ASN A 199 3.16 -9.31 -18.46
CA ASN A 199 3.62 -10.70 -18.42
C ASN A 199 2.47 -11.71 -18.24
N ILE A 200 1.22 -11.26 -18.16
CA ILE A 200 0.06 -12.10 -17.92
C ILE A 200 -0.47 -12.66 -19.24
N LYS A 201 -0.73 -13.99 -19.25
CA LYS A 201 -1.25 -14.73 -20.42
C LYS A 201 -2.43 -15.64 -20.05
N GLU A 202 -2.87 -15.61 -18.80
CA GLU A 202 -3.82 -16.53 -18.19
C GLU A 202 -5.27 -16.04 -18.23
N ALA A 203 -5.50 -14.85 -18.77
CA ALA A 203 -6.83 -14.26 -18.84
C ALA A 203 -7.27 -13.96 -20.27
N ASP A 204 -8.46 -14.44 -20.65
CA ASP A 204 -9.08 -14.16 -21.93
C ASP A 204 -9.48 -12.69 -22.08
N VAL A 205 -9.87 -12.08 -20.98
CA VAL A 205 -10.32 -10.69 -20.89
C VAL A 205 -9.47 -9.91 -19.90
N TRP A 206 -8.96 -8.76 -20.35
CA TRP A 206 -8.40 -7.77 -19.42
C TRP A 206 -9.38 -6.61 -19.25
N VAL A 207 -9.68 -6.29 -18.00
CA VAL A 207 -10.48 -5.10 -17.67
C VAL A 207 -9.58 -3.89 -17.58
N ASN A 208 -9.93 -2.86 -18.30
CA ASN A 208 -9.27 -1.58 -18.31
C ASN A 208 -10.11 -0.57 -17.53
N SER A 209 -9.55 -0.01 -16.45
CA SER A 209 -10.20 1.04 -15.67
C SER A 209 -10.11 2.38 -16.40
N GLU A 210 -11.23 2.87 -16.88
CA GLU A 210 -11.32 4.12 -17.61
C GLU A 210 -12.13 5.19 -16.86
N ASN A 211 -11.97 6.44 -17.31
CA ASN A 211 -12.84 7.51 -16.91
C ASN A 211 -14.17 7.45 -17.70
N THR A 212 -15.18 8.18 -17.23
CA THR A 212 -16.50 8.24 -17.90
C THR A 212 -16.45 8.86 -19.31
N ASN A 213 -15.37 9.54 -19.68
CA ASN A 213 -15.16 10.03 -21.04
C ASN A 213 -14.61 8.95 -21.99
N MET A 214 -14.31 7.74 -21.49
CA MET A 214 -13.75 6.61 -22.24
C MET A 214 -12.50 6.99 -23.05
N GLN A 215 -11.64 7.81 -22.46
CA GLN A 215 -10.39 8.22 -23.07
C GLN A 215 -9.23 7.49 -22.43
N MET A 216 -8.63 6.56 -23.19
CA MET A 216 -7.46 5.84 -22.74
C MET A 216 -6.29 6.76 -22.42
N ALA A 217 -5.53 6.40 -21.42
CA ALA A 217 -4.28 7.07 -21.05
C ALA A 217 -3.30 7.12 -22.23
N ARG A 218 -2.41 8.12 -22.22
CA ARG A 218 -1.39 8.23 -23.28
C ARG A 218 -0.39 7.08 -23.18
N PRO A 219 0.11 6.53 -24.31
CA PRO A 219 0.96 5.32 -24.31
C PRO A 219 2.26 5.41 -23.50
N PHE A 220 2.71 6.60 -23.15
CA PHE A 220 3.93 6.85 -22.35
C PHE A 220 3.63 7.08 -20.86
N GLU A 221 2.39 7.07 -20.43
CA GLU A 221 2.00 7.20 -19.01
C GLU A 221 2.20 5.86 -18.28
N ARG A 222 2.36 5.95 -16.95
CA ARG A 222 2.53 4.77 -16.09
C ARG A 222 1.16 4.34 -15.53
N SER A 223 0.34 3.72 -16.38
CA SER A 223 -0.97 3.20 -15.98
C SER A 223 -1.28 1.91 -16.74
N ILE A 224 -2.19 1.10 -16.22
CA ILE A 224 -2.69 -0.11 -16.90
C ILE A 224 -3.31 0.26 -18.25
N SER A 225 -4.08 1.34 -18.33
CA SER A 225 -4.69 1.82 -19.57
C SER A 225 -3.62 2.16 -20.62
N ALA A 226 -2.52 2.83 -20.23
CA ALA A 226 -1.41 3.13 -21.12
C ALA A 226 -0.71 1.85 -21.62
N VAL A 227 -0.50 0.86 -20.74
CA VAL A 227 0.10 -0.44 -21.08
C VAL A 227 -0.79 -1.18 -22.08
N ILE A 228 -2.08 -1.31 -21.81
CA ILE A 228 -3.05 -1.97 -22.71
C ILE A 228 -3.05 -1.29 -24.09
N ARG A 229 -3.13 0.05 -24.11
CA ARG A 229 -3.12 0.84 -25.35
C ARG A 229 -1.85 0.63 -26.14
N TYR A 230 -0.67 0.72 -25.49
CA TYR A 230 0.61 0.55 -26.16
C TYR A 230 0.82 -0.88 -26.66
N MET A 231 0.49 -1.90 -25.84
CA MET A 231 0.68 -3.28 -26.21
C MET A 231 -0.32 -3.75 -27.27
N GLY A 232 -1.57 -3.27 -27.21
CA GLY A 232 -2.61 -3.59 -28.19
C GLY A 232 -2.45 -2.90 -29.53
N ALA A 233 -1.62 -1.85 -29.61
CA ALA A 233 -1.37 -1.11 -30.85
C ALA A 233 -0.38 -1.83 -31.76
N LYS A 234 -0.54 -1.67 -33.09
CA LYS A 234 0.49 -2.04 -34.06
C LYS A 234 1.66 -1.08 -34.00
N LYS A 235 2.87 -1.60 -34.10
CA LYS A 235 4.12 -0.85 -33.98
C LYS A 235 5.07 -1.17 -35.12
N ASN A 236 5.87 -0.17 -35.52
CA ASN A 236 7.00 -0.40 -36.42
C ASN A 236 8.19 -1.01 -35.66
N ARG A 237 9.28 -1.33 -36.37
CA ARG A 237 10.50 -1.93 -35.79
C ARG A 237 11.16 -1.06 -34.70
N ALA A 238 10.90 0.25 -34.68
CA ALA A 238 11.43 1.17 -33.71
C ALA A 238 10.49 1.33 -32.47
N GLY A 239 9.42 0.51 -32.36
CA GLY A 239 8.45 0.56 -31.26
C GLY A 239 7.46 1.74 -31.33
N ARG A 240 7.45 2.51 -32.41
CA ARG A 240 6.50 3.60 -32.61
C ARG A 240 5.15 3.05 -33.07
N ILE A 241 4.07 3.53 -32.44
CA ILE A 241 2.69 3.16 -32.82
C ILE A 241 2.43 3.62 -34.26
N THR A 242 1.98 2.69 -35.10
CA THR A 242 1.53 2.92 -36.48
C THR A 242 0.02 2.86 -36.60
N GLU A 243 -0.63 2.06 -35.73
CA GLU A 243 -2.09 1.96 -35.66
C GLU A 243 -2.49 1.72 -34.21
N ASP A 244 -3.28 2.64 -33.66
CA ASP A 244 -3.75 2.62 -32.25
C ASP A 244 -5.11 1.89 -32.19
N THR A 245 -5.08 0.58 -32.36
CA THR A 245 -6.25 -0.28 -32.61
C THR A 245 -7.26 -0.18 -31.45
N VAL A 246 -6.86 -0.50 -30.24
CA VAL A 246 -7.76 -0.58 -29.06
C VAL A 246 -8.40 0.78 -28.75
N SER A 247 -7.59 1.85 -28.76
CA SER A 247 -8.10 3.21 -28.47
C SER A 247 -9.04 3.71 -29.56
N ARG A 248 -8.79 3.39 -30.82
CA ARG A 248 -9.66 3.76 -31.93
C ARG A 248 -10.99 3.02 -31.84
N GLU A 249 -10.97 1.70 -31.62
CA GLU A 249 -12.21 0.93 -31.47
C GLU A 249 -13.07 1.42 -30.30
N LEU A 250 -12.44 1.79 -29.19
CA LEU A 250 -13.17 2.39 -28.04
C LEU A 250 -13.80 3.73 -28.42
N PHE A 251 -13.05 4.59 -29.14
CA PHE A 251 -13.59 5.86 -29.62
C PHE A 251 -14.77 5.65 -30.59
N ASP A 252 -14.66 4.71 -31.52
CA ASP A 252 -15.71 4.40 -32.48
C ASP A 252 -16.97 3.82 -31.78
N ALA A 253 -16.78 2.97 -30.77
CA ALA A 253 -17.87 2.37 -30.00
C ALA A 253 -18.65 3.41 -29.15
N THR A 254 -17.99 4.49 -28.72
CA THR A 254 -18.62 5.56 -27.93
C THR A 254 -19.05 6.77 -28.78
N GLY A 255 -18.66 6.81 -30.05
CA GLY A 255 -18.82 8.00 -30.88
C GLY A 255 -18.06 9.22 -30.35
N GLY A 256 -17.01 8.99 -29.51
CA GLY A 256 -16.26 10.04 -28.85
C GLY A 256 -16.99 10.77 -27.72
N THR A 257 -18.13 10.25 -27.25
CA THR A 257 -18.93 10.81 -26.17
C THR A 257 -18.65 10.08 -24.86
N GLY A 258 -18.96 10.75 -23.73
CA GLY A 258 -18.91 10.12 -22.42
C GLY A 258 -20.01 9.08 -22.23
N VAL A 259 -19.83 8.20 -21.24
CA VAL A 259 -20.79 7.19 -20.82
C VAL A 259 -21.11 7.34 -19.34
N ASP A 260 -22.20 6.69 -18.91
CA ASP A 260 -22.57 6.68 -17.50
C ASP A 260 -21.55 5.89 -16.65
N PRO A 261 -21.36 6.27 -15.37
CA PRO A 261 -20.54 5.51 -14.43
C PRO A 261 -20.94 4.04 -14.39
N GLY A 262 -19.95 3.13 -14.34
CA GLY A 262 -20.20 1.68 -14.29
C GLY A 262 -20.44 1.00 -15.63
N VAL A 263 -20.63 1.75 -16.73
CA VAL A 263 -20.75 1.17 -18.09
C VAL A 263 -19.46 0.46 -18.47
N VAL A 264 -19.58 -0.69 -19.15
CA VAL A 264 -18.48 -1.48 -19.66
C VAL A 264 -18.65 -1.70 -21.16
N ILE A 265 -17.59 -1.39 -21.94
CA ILE A 265 -17.55 -1.52 -23.40
C ILE A 265 -16.44 -2.47 -23.79
N ASP A 266 -16.70 -3.39 -24.73
CA ASP A 266 -15.70 -4.30 -25.26
C ASP A 266 -15.03 -3.77 -26.54
N THR A 267 -13.74 -4.07 -26.67
CA THR A 267 -12.98 -3.89 -27.91
C THR A 267 -12.19 -5.16 -28.21
N SER A 268 -11.61 -5.25 -29.40
CA SER A 268 -10.57 -6.25 -29.66
C SER A 268 -9.37 -6.01 -28.73
N ALA A 269 -8.55 -7.03 -28.57
CA ALA A 269 -7.30 -6.91 -27.81
C ALA A 269 -6.11 -6.44 -28.69
N GLY A 270 -6.32 -6.26 -30.00
CA GLY A 270 -5.28 -5.90 -30.93
C GLY A 270 -4.10 -6.88 -30.88
N GLU A 271 -2.87 -6.36 -30.84
CA GLU A 271 -1.64 -7.18 -30.77
C GLU A 271 -1.49 -8.00 -29.48
N LEU A 272 -2.26 -7.69 -28.42
CA LEU A 272 -2.30 -8.48 -27.18
C LEU A 272 -2.85 -9.89 -27.39
N THR A 273 -3.63 -10.10 -28.45
CA THR A 273 -4.10 -11.45 -28.80
C THR A 273 -2.92 -12.38 -29.12
N ALA A 274 -1.94 -11.91 -29.86
CA ALA A 274 -0.76 -12.70 -30.21
C ALA A 274 0.28 -12.75 -29.08
N SER A 275 0.48 -11.66 -28.33
CA SER A 275 1.53 -11.55 -27.33
C SER A 275 1.13 -12.15 -25.97
N ASN A 276 -0.14 -12.00 -25.59
CA ASN A 276 -0.64 -12.29 -24.23
C ASN A 276 -1.86 -13.22 -24.19
N ASN A 277 -2.30 -13.78 -25.32
CA ASN A 277 -3.50 -14.62 -25.44
C ASN A 277 -4.81 -13.92 -25.02
N VAL A 278 -4.81 -12.59 -24.96
CA VAL A 278 -5.99 -11.80 -24.60
C VAL A 278 -6.93 -11.76 -25.79
N LYS A 279 -8.20 -12.06 -25.57
CA LYS A 279 -9.22 -12.08 -26.63
C LYS A 279 -9.96 -10.75 -26.72
N LYS A 280 -10.24 -10.14 -25.58
CA LYS A 280 -11.00 -8.89 -25.46
C LYS A 280 -10.41 -7.96 -24.41
N ILE A 281 -10.59 -6.66 -24.61
CA ILE A 281 -10.40 -5.63 -23.58
C ILE A 281 -11.79 -5.12 -23.19
N PHE A 282 -12.10 -5.10 -21.90
CA PHE A 282 -13.32 -4.53 -21.35
C PHE A 282 -13.00 -3.21 -20.67
N HIS A 283 -13.47 -2.10 -21.23
CA HIS A 283 -13.26 -0.76 -20.74
C HIS A 283 -14.37 -0.40 -19.74
N ALA A 284 -14.05 -0.30 -18.47
CA ALA A 284 -14.99 -0.02 -17.40
C ALA A 284 -14.90 1.45 -16.98
N ALA A 285 -16.02 2.19 -17.03
CA ALA A 285 -16.13 3.57 -16.57
C ALA A 285 -16.09 3.62 -15.03
N ALA A 286 -14.88 3.42 -14.47
CA ALA A 286 -14.63 3.24 -13.03
C ALA A 286 -14.32 4.55 -12.30
N VAL A 287 -14.00 5.63 -13.02
CA VAL A 287 -13.66 6.92 -12.44
C VAL A 287 -14.37 8.07 -13.13
N VAL A 288 -14.68 9.11 -12.36
CA VAL A 288 -15.22 10.39 -12.82
C VAL A 288 -14.18 11.49 -12.61
N GLY A 289 -14.15 12.48 -13.46
CA GLY A 289 -13.23 13.61 -13.36
C GLY A 289 -12.72 14.09 -14.70
N GLN A 290 -11.85 15.10 -14.65
CA GLN A 290 -11.25 15.72 -15.83
C GLN A 290 -9.76 15.95 -15.64
N VAL A 291 -9.02 15.98 -16.73
CA VAL A 291 -7.60 16.32 -16.75
C VAL A 291 -7.41 17.71 -16.10
N GLY A 292 -6.53 17.78 -15.11
CA GLY A 292 -6.21 19.01 -14.38
C GLY A 292 -7.10 19.29 -13.17
N LEU A 293 -8.28 18.65 -13.03
CA LEU A 293 -9.17 18.78 -11.86
C LEU A 293 -9.15 17.53 -10.95
N GLY A 294 -8.48 16.48 -11.38
CA GLY A 294 -8.37 15.21 -10.66
C GLY A 294 -9.47 14.21 -11.05
N TYR A 295 -9.26 12.98 -10.60
CA TYR A 295 -10.17 11.86 -10.83
C TYR A 295 -10.57 11.26 -9.47
N SER A 296 -11.82 10.80 -9.40
CA SER A 296 -12.36 10.07 -8.23
C SER A 296 -13.05 8.79 -8.70
N PRO A 297 -12.95 7.69 -7.95
CA PRO A 297 -13.73 6.50 -8.23
C PRO A 297 -15.23 6.82 -8.25
N ILE A 298 -15.98 6.08 -9.05
CA ILE A 298 -17.43 6.14 -9.02
C ILE A 298 -17.96 5.63 -7.67
N GLU A 299 -19.16 6.05 -7.29
CA GLU A 299 -19.75 5.69 -5.99
C GLU A 299 -19.92 4.16 -5.82
N LYS A 300 -20.36 3.48 -6.89
CA LYS A 300 -20.61 2.03 -6.91
C LYS A 300 -19.64 1.32 -7.85
N ILE A 301 -18.37 1.22 -7.44
CA ILE A 301 -17.33 0.59 -8.25
C ILE A 301 -17.61 -0.89 -8.56
N SER A 302 -18.39 -1.59 -7.70
CA SER A 302 -18.85 -2.95 -7.90
C SER A 302 -19.69 -3.13 -9.17
N GLU A 303 -20.41 -2.09 -9.63
CA GLU A 303 -21.18 -2.15 -10.90
C GLU A 303 -20.27 -2.44 -12.10
N CYS A 304 -19.02 -1.99 -12.09
CA CYS A 304 -18.04 -2.32 -13.14
C CYS A 304 -17.78 -3.82 -13.21
N VAL A 305 -17.66 -4.50 -12.06
CA VAL A 305 -17.46 -5.96 -12.01
C VAL A 305 -18.69 -6.68 -12.52
N ARG A 306 -19.87 -6.33 -12.03
CA ARG A 306 -21.16 -6.93 -12.46
C ARG A 306 -21.36 -6.77 -13.96
N ASN A 307 -21.17 -5.59 -14.50
CA ASN A 307 -21.38 -5.31 -15.90
C ASN A 307 -20.34 -5.97 -16.81
N ALA A 308 -19.07 -6.06 -16.37
CA ALA A 308 -18.06 -6.83 -17.09
C ALA A 308 -18.38 -8.32 -17.12
N LEU A 309 -18.86 -8.91 -16.03
CA LEU A 309 -19.27 -10.32 -16.00
C LEU A 309 -20.52 -10.57 -16.85
N LYS A 310 -21.51 -9.67 -16.84
CA LYS A 310 -22.64 -9.74 -17.77
C LYS A 310 -22.17 -9.71 -19.23
N LEU A 311 -21.16 -8.92 -19.54
CA LEU A 311 -20.63 -8.80 -20.88
C LEU A 311 -19.88 -10.09 -21.32
N VAL A 312 -19.24 -10.83 -20.41
CA VAL A 312 -18.70 -12.18 -20.69
C VAL A 312 -19.82 -13.13 -21.15
N ASP A 313 -21.01 -12.99 -20.60
CA ASP A 313 -22.16 -13.84 -20.91
C ASP A 313 -22.99 -13.36 -22.11
N ASP A 314 -22.67 -12.19 -22.67
CA ASP A 314 -23.36 -11.62 -23.81
C ASP A 314 -23.34 -12.58 -25.03
N ALA A 315 -24.47 -12.74 -25.69
CA ALA A 315 -24.61 -13.59 -26.86
C ALA A 315 -23.74 -13.12 -28.04
N ARG A 316 -23.49 -11.82 -28.18
CA ARG A 316 -22.61 -11.24 -29.21
C ARG A 316 -21.16 -11.76 -29.10
N LEU A 317 -20.69 -12.09 -27.90
CA LEU A 317 -19.35 -12.58 -27.59
C LEU A 317 -19.30 -14.11 -27.42
N ALA A 318 -20.34 -14.82 -27.78
CA ALA A 318 -20.44 -16.28 -27.59
C ALA A 318 -19.31 -17.04 -28.32
N ASN A 319 -18.90 -16.55 -29.50
CA ASN A 319 -17.84 -17.17 -30.30
C ASN A 319 -16.43 -16.92 -29.77
N ASP A 320 -16.24 -15.94 -28.91
CA ASP A 320 -14.92 -15.62 -28.33
C ASP A 320 -14.53 -16.61 -27.22
N ASN A 321 -15.48 -17.42 -26.73
CA ASN A 321 -15.27 -18.43 -25.68
C ASN A 321 -14.48 -17.87 -24.49
N LEU A 322 -15.04 -16.79 -23.89
CA LEU A 322 -14.43 -16.07 -22.77
C LEU A 322 -14.68 -16.84 -21.47
N LYS A 323 -13.62 -17.31 -20.81
CA LYS A 323 -13.70 -18.11 -19.58
C LYS A 323 -13.02 -17.44 -18.39
N THR A 324 -12.03 -16.61 -18.64
CA THR A 324 -11.22 -16.00 -17.61
C THR A 324 -11.16 -14.49 -17.82
N ILE A 325 -11.33 -13.75 -16.70
CA ILE A 325 -11.34 -12.29 -16.72
C ILE A 325 -10.41 -11.75 -15.63
N LEU A 326 -9.59 -10.76 -15.97
CA LEU A 326 -8.64 -10.11 -15.07
C LEU A 326 -9.07 -8.67 -14.77
N PHE A 327 -9.30 -8.39 -13.52
CA PHE A 327 -9.57 -7.04 -13.00
C PHE A 327 -8.32 -6.45 -12.35
N PRO A 328 -7.94 -5.20 -12.65
CA PRO A 328 -7.08 -4.45 -11.75
C PRO A 328 -7.85 -4.11 -10.47
N LEU A 329 -7.16 -3.75 -9.40
CA LEU A 329 -7.79 -3.21 -8.18
C LEU A 329 -8.26 -1.77 -8.44
N MET A 330 -9.35 -1.63 -9.18
CA MET A 330 -9.90 -0.34 -9.60
C MET A 330 -10.29 0.51 -8.39
N GLY A 331 -9.95 1.80 -8.41
CA GLY A 331 -10.39 2.76 -7.40
C GLY A 331 -9.65 2.72 -6.06
N THR A 332 -8.66 1.84 -5.87
CA THR A 332 -7.91 1.77 -4.61
C THR A 332 -6.94 2.93 -4.40
N GLY A 333 -6.52 3.63 -5.46
CA GLY A 333 -5.48 4.67 -5.39
C GLY A 333 -5.97 6.07 -5.02
N THR A 334 -7.22 6.42 -5.31
CA THR A 334 -7.74 7.81 -5.17
C THR A 334 -9.08 7.90 -4.45
N SER A 335 -9.58 6.80 -3.90
CA SER A 335 -10.86 6.73 -3.20
C SER A 335 -10.82 7.43 -1.84
N LYS A 336 -11.97 7.96 -1.39
CA LYS A 336 -12.20 8.32 0.01
C LYS A 336 -12.37 7.09 0.91
N LYS A 337 -12.76 5.96 0.34
CA LYS A 337 -12.80 4.65 1.01
C LYS A 337 -11.40 4.08 1.11
N SER A 338 -11.14 3.24 2.10
CA SER A 338 -9.87 2.51 2.19
C SER A 338 -9.69 1.52 1.04
N ALA A 339 -8.45 1.20 0.68
CA ALA A 339 -8.17 0.17 -0.33
C ALA A 339 -8.81 -1.18 0.02
N GLN A 340 -8.92 -1.50 1.31
CA GLN A 340 -9.56 -2.71 1.81
C GLN A 340 -11.06 -2.74 1.54
N GLU A 341 -11.77 -1.63 1.78
CA GLU A 341 -13.20 -1.53 1.49
C GLU A 341 -13.48 -1.67 0.00
N VAL A 342 -12.72 -0.96 -0.84
CA VAL A 342 -12.89 -1.00 -2.30
C VAL A 342 -12.58 -2.39 -2.85
N ALA A 343 -11.44 -2.99 -2.48
CA ALA A 343 -11.10 -4.34 -2.93
C ALA A 343 -12.12 -5.38 -2.43
N GLY A 344 -12.62 -5.21 -1.19
CA GLY A 344 -13.70 -6.02 -0.65
C GLY A 344 -14.97 -5.95 -1.49
N GLU A 345 -15.41 -4.74 -1.88
CA GLU A 345 -16.59 -4.55 -2.76
C GLU A 345 -16.42 -5.24 -4.12
N LEU A 346 -15.23 -5.15 -4.74
CA LEU A 346 -14.96 -5.80 -6.02
C LEU A 346 -15.01 -7.33 -5.92
N VAL A 347 -14.40 -7.91 -4.89
CA VAL A 347 -14.37 -9.37 -4.65
C VAL A 347 -15.77 -9.88 -4.31
N GLU A 348 -16.50 -9.19 -3.41
CA GLU A 348 -17.86 -9.56 -3.01
C GLU A 348 -18.83 -9.55 -4.19
N GLU A 349 -18.71 -8.57 -5.08
CA GLU A 349 -19.55 -8.49 -6.27
C GLU A 349 -19.27 -9.63 -7.25
N ALA A 350 -18.00 -9.99 -7.46
CA ALA A 350 -17.64 -11.11 -8.30
C ALA A 350 -18.21 -12.44 -7.78
N ILE A 351 -18.13 -12.67 -6.47
CA ILE A 351 -18.71 -13.85 -5.83
C ILE A 351 -20.24 -13.85 -6.00
N SER A 352 -20.89 -12.73 -5.68
CA SER A 352 -22.34 -12.60 -5.75
C SER A 352 -22.87 -12.84 -7.17
N TYR A 353 -22.21 -12.26 -8.17
CA TYR A 353 -22.59 -12.48 -9.56
C TYR A 353 -22.48 -13.96 -9.96
N LEU A 354 -21.38 -14.63 -9.61
CA LEU A 354 -21.19 -16.05 -9.96
C LEU A 354 -22.16 -16.98 -9.20
N GLU A 355 -22.52 -16.65 -7.96
CA GLU A 355 -23.54 -17.39 -7.20
C GLU A 355 -24.95 -17.19 -7.79
N GLU A 356 -25.29 -15.97 -8.21
CA GLU A 356 -26.56 -15.63 -8.86
C GLU A 356 -26.67 -16.23 -10.27
N ASN A 357 -25.53 -16.40 -10.96
CA ASN A 357 -25.45 -16.88 -12.34
C ASN A 357 -24.52 -18.11 -12.46
N PRO A 358 -24.93 -19.29 -11.94
CA PRO A 358 -24.07 -20.49 -11.99
C PRO A 358 -23.72 -20.94 -13.41
N GLN A 359 -24.53 -20.56 -14.41
CA GLN A 359 -24.34 -20.89 -15.83
C GLN A 359 -23.47 -19.86 -16.57
N SER A 360 -22.96 -18.83 -15.88
CA SER A 360 -22.04 -17.87 -16.49
C SER A 360 -20.87 -18.58 -17.18
N LYS A 361 -20.42 -18.04 -18.33
CA LYS A 361 -19.26 -18.57 -19.03
C LYS A 361 -17.94 -18.29 -18.28
N ALA A 362 -17.91 -17.27 -17.42
CA ALA A 362 -16.75 -16.94 -16.58
C ALA A 362 -16.47 -18.11 -15.61
N GLU A 363 -15.35 -18.78 -15.79
CA GLU A 363 -14.87 -19.85 -14.91
C GLU A 363 -14.01 -19.30 -13.78
N ILE A 364 -13.10 -18.36 -14.10
CA ILE A 364 -12.20 -17.74 -13.12
C ILE A 364 -12.21 -16.23 -13.25
N VAL A 365 -12.44 -15.55 -12.14
CA VAL A 365 -12.32 -14.09 -12.01
C VAL A 365 -11.03 -13.77 -11.25
N TYR A 366 -10.06 -13.21 -11.96
CA TYR A 366 -8.77 -12.83 -11.40
C TYR A 366 -8.74 -11.36 -10.97
N PHE A 367 -8.00 -11.09 -9.89
CA PHE A 367 -7.60 -9.76 -9.46
C PHE A 367 -6.09 -9.61 -9.56
N LEU A 368 -5.63 -8.51 -10.13
CA LEU A 368 -4.22 -8.22 -10.33
C LEU A 368 -3.61 -7.65 -9.04
N ALA A 369 -2.63 -8.32 -8.49
CA ALA A 369 -1.80 -7.82 -7.42
C ALA A 369 -0.43 -7.38 -7.98
N TYR A 370 -0.27 -6.09 -8.18
CA TYR A 370 0.93 -5.51 -8.79
C TYR A 370 2.09 -5.37 -7.81
N ASN A 371 1.79 -5.28 -6.51
CA ASN A 371 2.74 -5.10 -5.43
C ASN A 371 2.39 -5.98 -4.22
N GLU A 372 3.31 -6.05 -3.24
CA GLU A 372 3.14 -6.88 -2.05
C GLU A 372 1.90 -6.50 -1.23
N GLN A 373 1.58 -5.20 -1.13
CA GLN A 373 0.38 -4.73 -0.39
C GLN A 373 -0.92 -5.17 -1.07
N ASP A 374 -0.98 -5.11 -2.40
CA ASP A 374 -2.13 -5.62 -3.17
C ASP A 374 -2.32 -7.13 -2.96
N LEU A 375 -1.22 -7.89 -2.94
CA LEU A 375 -1.25 -9.33 -2.72
C LEU A 375 -1.77 -9.68 -1.32
N GLU A 376 -1.21 -9.06 -0.29
CA GLU A 376 -1.63 -9.25 1.10
C GLU A 376 -3.10 -8.88 1.30
N LEU A 377 -3.52 -7.77 0.71
CA LEU A 377 -4.90 -7.30 0.74
C LEU A 377 -5.85 -8.33 0.12
N CYS A 378 -5.60 -8.74 -1.12
CA CYS A 378 -6.42 -9.73 -1.82
C CYS A 378 -6.45 -11.07 -1.09
N GLN A 379 -5.28 -11.55 -0.61
CA GLN A 379 -5.21 -12.80 0.15
C GLN A 379 -6.00 -12.74 1.46
N ARG A 380 -5.92 -11.64 2.20
CA ARG A 380 -6.68 -11.45 3.44
C ARG A 380 -8.18 -11.46 3.18
N ILE A 381 -8.65 -10.73 2.15
CA ILE A 381 -10.08 -10.69 1.79
C ILE A 381 -10.56 -12.08 1.39
N MET A 382 -9.84 -12.77 0.49
CA MET A 382 -10.30 -14.06 -0.04
C MET A 382 -10.19 -15.20 0.97
N LYS A 383 -9.13 -15.26 1.80
CA LYS A 383 -8.96 -16.28 2.85
C LYS A 383 -10.00 -16.17 3.96
N ASN A 384 -10.45 -14.96 4.27
CA ASN A 384 -11.45 -14.71 5.31
C ASN A 384 -12.89 -14.77 4.81
N ASN A 385 -13.11 -15.00 3.51
CA ASN A 385 -14.45 -15.08 2.94
C ASN A 385 -15.02 -16.50 3.04
N ALA A 386 -16.08 -16.70 3.82
CA ALA A 386 -16.71 -17.99 4.04
C ALA A 386 -17.34 -18.61 2.78
N ARG A 387 -17.54 -17.84 1.69
CA ARG A 387 -18.04 -18.30 0.40
C ARG A 387 -16.96 -18.88 -0.51
N LEU A 388 -15.69 -18.74 -0.11
CA LEU A 388 -14.54 -19.30 -0.82
C LEU A 388 -13.92 -20.44 -0.01
N THR A 389 -13.38 -21.43 -0.69
CA THR A 389 -12.61 -22.51 -0.07
C THR A 389 -11.12 -22.26 -0.22
N SER A 390 -10.33 -22.66 0.76
CA SER A 390 -8.87 -22.57 0.66
C SER A 390 -8.37 -23.36 -0.54
N PRO A 391 -7.37 -22.87 -1.27
CA PRO A 391 -6.77 -23.62 -2.37
C PRO A 391 -6.27 -24.98 -1.83
N PRO A 392 -6.40 -26.06 -2.62
CA PRO A 392 -5.77 -27.31 -2.25
C PRO A 392 -4.26 -27.05 -2.08
N GLN A 393 -3.70 -27.44 -0.93
CA GLN A 393 -2.26 -27.32 -0.71
C GLN A 393 -1.55 -28.04 -1.85
N SER A 394 -0.78 -27.31 -2.66
CA SER A 394 0.11 -27.92 -3.64
C SER A 394 1.07 -28.81 -2.85
N LYS A 395 0.97 -30.12 -3.04
CA LYS A 395 2.01 -31.04 -2.58
C LYS A 395 3.31 -30.58 -3.22
N ALA A 396 4.25 -30.17 -2.37
CA ALA A 396 5.60 -29.76 -2.74
C ALA A 396 6.34 -30.89 -3.46
#